data_a544272e5829c1a2c0596213683e6f69
#
_entry.id   a544272e5829c1a2c0596213683e6f69
#
_cell.length_a   1.000
_cell.length_b   1.000
_cell.length_c   1.000
_cell.angle_alpha   90.00
_cell.angle_beta   90.00
_cell.angle_gamma   90.00
#
_symmetry.space_group_name_H-M   'P 1'
#
loop_
_entity.id
_entity.type
_entity.pdbx_description
1 polymer ?
#
loop_
_entity_poly.entity_id
_entity_poly.type
_entity_poly.pdbx_seq_one_letter_code
_entity_poly.pdbx_strand_id
1 'polypeptide(L)'
;MTLPEGLTYVPGCLTETEERDVLAVLTGFELHPYVLHDTPSRRLVRSFGRDQVTGGYDGGPAAPIPAELQWLLERCAALMEREPGELVDLLVTRYPAGAGIGWHRDAPQFGDVSGISLLTACRMRFRRGRPRAWETAELTLEPRSAYVLSGPARTQWQHHIPPVTKERWSITFRTQRHAAASA
;
A
#
# COMPACT_ATOMS: atom_id res chain seq x y z
N MET A 1 -20.91 0.19 10.94
CA MET A 1 -19.97 1.26 10.53
C MET A 1 -19.77 1.11 9.05
N THR A 2 -20.06 2.13 8.25
CA THR A 2 -19.93 2.06 6.80
C THR A 2 -18.47 2.31 6.42
N LEU A 3 -17.90 1.49 5.53
CA LEU A 3 -16.55 1.72 5.00
C LEU A 3 -16.52 2.98 4.12
N PRO A 4 -15.36 3.64 3.97
CA PRO A 4 -15.21 4.77 3.06
C PRO A 4 -15.67 4.44 1.64
N GLU A 5 -16.42 5.33 1.02
CA GLU A 5 -16.74 5.24 -0.41
C GLU A 5 -15.44 5.21 -1.23
N GLY A 6 -15.35 4.28 -2.19
CA GLY A 6 -14.15 4.02 -2.98
C GLY A 6 -13.14 3.08 -2.30
N LEU A 7 -13.48 2.51 -1.13
CA LEU A 7 -12.72 1.43 -0.53
C LEU A 7 -13.34 0.09 -0.94
N THR A 8 -12.59 -0.73 -1.64
CA THR A 8 -12.92 -2.12 -1.95
C THR A 8 -12.04 -3.04 -1.11
N TYR A 9 -12.61 -4.14 -0.59
CA TYR A 9 -11.87 -5.16 0.17
C TYR A 9 -12.19 -6.55 -0.37
N VAL A 10 -11.14 -7.32 -0.64
CA VAL A 10 -11.21 -8.66 -1.22
C VAL A 10 -10.49 -9.65 -0.30
N PRO A 11 -11.21 -10.38 0.56
CA PRO A 11 -10.61 -11.44 1.36
C PRO A 11 -10.19 -12.62 0.46
N GLY A 12 -9.13 -13.33 0.84
CA GLY A 12 -8.68 -14.52 0.12
C GLY A 12 -8.24 -14.23 -1.33
N CYS A 13 -7.70 -13.05 -1.59
CA CYS A 13 -7.19 -12.66 -2.91
C CYS A 13 -6.02 -13.55 -3.37
N LEU A 14 -5.28 -14.12 -2.44
CA LEU A 14 -4.20 -15.08 -2.69
C LEU A 14 -4.49 -16.42 -2.02
N THR A 15 -4.03 -17.49 -2.64
CA THR A 15 -3.92 -18.81 -2.02
C THR A 15 -2.73 -18.85 -1.05
N GLU A 16 -2.66 -19.88 -0.20
CA GLU A 16 -1.50 -20.09 0.70
C GLU A 16 -0.20 -20.33 -0.07
N THR A 17 -0.29 -21.00 -1.21
CA THR A 17 0.87 -21.24 -2.08
C THR A 17 1.37 -19.93 -2.69
N GLU A 18 0.48 -19.13 -3.25
CA GLU A 18 0.84 -17.82 -3.81
C GLU A 18 1.42 -16.88 -2.75
N GLU A 19 0.86 -16.85 -1.53
CA GLU A 19 1.43 -16.06 -0.43
C GLU A 19 2.86 -16.49 -0.09
N ARG A 20 3.10 -17.80 0.02
CA ARG A 20 4.43 -18.35 0.30
C ARG A 20 5.43 -17.98 -0.79
N ASP A 21 5.01 -18.10 -2.06
CA ASP A 21 5.88 -17.81 -3.21
C ASP A 21 6.20 -16.30 -3.27
N VAL A 22 5.22 -15.44 -3.03
CA VAL A 22 5.42 -13.99 -2.92
C VAL A 22 6.39 -13.67 -1.77
N LEU A 23 6.16 -14.23 -0.57
CA LEU A 23 7.03 -13.97 0.58
C LEU A 23 8.48 -14.43 0.33
N ALA A 24 8.69 -15.53 -0.41
CA ALA A 24 10.01 -15.97 -0.81
C ALA A 24 10.73 -14.91 -1.69
N VAL A 25 10.02 -14.28 -2.62
CA VAL A 25 10.56 -13.16 -3.41
C VAL A 25 10.86 -11.95 -2.53
N LEU A 26 9.91 -11.55 -1.67
CA LEU A 26 10.06 -10.34 -0.85
C LEU A 26 11.20 -10.43 0.15
N THR A 27 11.44 -11.60 0.73
CA THR A 27 12.53 -11.81 1.70
C THR A 27 13.92 -11.74 1.06
N GLY A 28 14.00 -11.84 -0.26
CA GLY A 28 15.24 -11.64 -1.02
C GLY A 28 15.60 -10.17 -1.26
N PHE A 29 14.70 -9.24 -0.98
CA PHE A 29 14.97 -7.81 -1.20
C PHE A 29 15.70 -7.19 -0.01
N GLU A 30 16.66 -6.33 -0.32
CA GLU A 30 17.26 -5.43 0.66
C GLU A 30 16.25 -4.32 0.99
N LEU A 31 15.83 -4.26 2.26
CA LEU A 31 14.86 -3.29 2.75
C LEU A 31 15.55 -2.27 3.67
N HIS A 32 15.13 -1.02 3.57
CA HIS A 32 15.67 0.07 4.36
C HIS A 32 14.58 0.71 5.24
N PRO A 33 14.95 1.30 6.41
CA PRO A 33 13.99 2.07 7.20
C PRO A 33 13.36 3.19 6.36
N TYR A 34 12.03 3.32 6.41
CA TYR A 34 11.39 4.47 5.80
C TYR A 34 11.71 5.74 6.62
N VAL A 35 12.29 6.73 5.98
CA VAL A 35 12.67 7.99 6.62
C VAL A 35 11.63 9.06 6.30
N LEU A 36 11.07 9.68 7.34
CA LEU A 36 10.17 10.83 7.23
C LEU A 36 10.68 11.98 8.07
N HIS A 37 10.98 13.12 7.46
CA HIS A 37 11.54 14.30 8.13
C HIS A 37 12.76 13.94 9.02
N ASP A 38 13.73 13.25 8.44
CA ASP A 38 14.96 12.76 9.09
C ASP A 38 14.75 11.78 10.26
N THR A 39 13.53 11.32 10.45
CA THR A 39 13.21 10.33 11.48
C THR A 39 12.97 8.96 10.84
N PRO A 40 13.82 7.95 11.10
CA PRO A 40 13.61 6.61 10.61
C PRO A 40 12.41 5.94 11.30
N SER A 41 11.54 5.34 10.54
CA SER A 41 10.44 4.52 11.05
C SER A 41 10.92 3.12 11.39
N ARG A 42 10.11 2.38 12.19
CA ARG A 42 10.37 0.96 12.46
C ARG A 42 10.02 0.05 11.27
N ARG A 43 9.21 0.51 10.33
CA ARG A 43 8.90 -0.23 9.12
C ARG A 43 10.05 -0.16 8.13
N LEU A 44 10.27 -1.26 7.41
CA LEU A 44 11.29 -1.36 6.38
C LEU A 44 10.61 -1.40 5.02
N VAL A 45 11.19 -0.72 4.04
CA VAL A 45 10.59 -0.56 2.72
C VAL A 45 11.58 -0.81 1.60
N ARG A 46 11.05 -1.19 0.43
CA ARG A 46 11.71 -1.17 -0.86
C ARG A 46 10.72 -0.71 -1.91
N SER A 47 11.10 0.26 -2.73
CA SER A 47 10.28 0.74 -3.84
C SER A 47 10.83 0.29 -5.19
N PHE A 48 9.92 0.12 -6.17
CA PHE A 48 10.21 -0.24 -7.54
C PHE A 48 9.30 0.54 -8.48
N GLY A 49 9.67 0.61 -9.77
CA GLY A 49 8.90 1.30 -10.79
C GLY A 49 9.31 2.76 -10.90
N ARG A 50 8.34 3.61 -11.23
CA ARG A 50 8.61 5.02 -11.48
C ARG A 50 8.60 5.80 -10.18
N ASP A 51 9.74 6.04 -9.60
CA ASP A 51 9.86 7.17 -8.69
C ASP A 51 10.19 8.43 -9.49
N GLN A 52 9.30 9.37 -9.47
CA GLN A 52 9.39 10.56 -10.30
C GLN A 52 9.92 11.79 -9.56
N VAL A 53 10.03 11.74 -8.26
CA VAL A 53 10.24 12.95 -7.48
C VAL A 53 11.47 12.88 -6.57
N THR A 54 11.88 11.70 -6.11
CA THR A 54 12.89 11.62 -5.03
C THR A 54 13.87 10.45 -5.12
N GLY A 55 13.82 9.63 -6.15
CA GLY A 55 14.72 8.48 -6.27
C GLY A 55 14.37 7.31 -5.34
N GLY A 56 13.11 7.12 -5.00
CA GLY A 56 12.63 6.04 -4.16
C GLY A 56 12.42 6.42 -2.68
N TYR A 57 11.49 5.74 -2.02
CA TYR A 57 11.25 5.94 -0.58
C TYR A 57 12.43 5.51 0.30
N ASP A 58 13.33 4.74 -0.26
CA ASP A 58 14.56 4.23 0.35
C ASP A 58 15.81 5.06 -0.03
N GLY A 59 15.63 6.13 -0.83
CA GLY A 59 16.72 6.99 -1.30
C GLY A 59 17.60 6.39 -2.38
N GLY A 60 17.26 5.20 -2.88
CA GLY A 60 17.95 4.53 -3.98
C GLY A 60 17.41 4.90 -5.37
N PRO A 61 18.13 4.55 -6.46
CA PRO A 61 17.59 4.70 -7.80
C PRO A 61 16.36 3.80 -8.00
N ALA A 62 15.37 4.28 -8.75
CA ALA A 62 14.18 3.50 -9.09
C ALA A 62 14.58 2.26 -9.89
N ALA A 63 14.34 1.08 -9.34
CA ALA A 63 14.51 -0.19 -10.04
C ALA A 63 13.20 -0.58 -10.75
N PRO A 64 13.23 -1.33 -11.85
CA PRO A 64 12.00 -1.83 -12.48
C PRO A 64 11.24 -2.76 -11.53
N ILE A 65 9.92 -2.83 -11.69
CA ILE A 65 9.10 -3.80 -10.94
C ILE A 65 9.59 -5.21 -11.29
N PRO A 66 9.90 -6.06 -10.30
CA PRO A 66 10.44 -7.40 -10.52
C PRO A 66 9.49 -8.27 -11.36
N ALA A 67 10.04 -9.02 -12.30
CA ALA A 67 9.25 -9.88 -13.19
C ALA A 67 8.47 -10.96 -12.41
N GLU A 68 9.02 -11.43 -11.29
CA GLU A 68 8.40 -12.39 -10.38
C GLU A 68 7.09 -11.90 -9.75
N LEU A 69 6.88 -10.57 -9.71
CA LEU A 69 5.68 -9.93 -9.17
C LEU A 69 4.74 -9.41 -10.26
N GLN A 70 5.03 -9.63 -11.55
CA GLN A 70 4.22 -9.14 -12.65
C GLN A 70 2.79 -9.67 -12.62
N TRP A 71 2.62 -10.97 -12.35
CA TRP A 71 1.29 -11.58 -12.22
C TRP A 71 0.45 -10.97 -11.09
N LEU A 72 1.11 -10.55 -9.99
CA LEU A 72 0.43 -9.90 -8.87
C LEU A 72 0.05 -8.46 -9.22
N LEU A 73 0.90 -7.76 -9.99
CA LEU A 73 0.58 -6.46 -10.57
C LEU A 73 -0.66 -6.55 -11.46
N GLU A 74 -0.73 -7.54 -12.36
CA GLU A 74 -1.87 -7.77 -13.25
C GLU A 74 -3.16 -8.05 -12.46
N ARG A 75 -3.08 -8.87 -11.40
CA ARG A 75 -4.20 -9.11 -10.47
C ARG A 75 -4.66 -7.82 -9.79
N CYS A 76 -3.74 -7.00 -9.29
CA CYS A 76 -4.05 -5.71 -8.68
C CYS A 76 -4.65 -4.72 -9.69
N ALA A 77 -4.15 -4.69 -10.92
CA ALA A 77 -4.71 -3.87 -12.00
C ALA A 77 -6.17 -4.25 -12.27
N ALA A 78 -6.46 -5.55 -12.37
CA ALA A 78 -7.82 -6.04 -12.56
C ALA A 78 -8.76 -5.64 -11.40
N LEU A 79 -8.29 -5.71 -10.14
CA LEU A 79 -9.06 -5.25 -8.97
C LEU A 79 -9.35 -3.75 -8.98
N MET A 80 -8.50 -2.98 -9.63
CA MET A 80 -8.63 -1.52 -9.77
C MET A 80 -9.40 -1.13 -11.03
N GLU A 81 -9.79 -2.08 -11.89
CA GLU A 81 -10.36 -1.84 -13.22
C GLU A 81 -9.42 -0.96 -14.07
N ARG A 82 -8.13 -1.29 -14.07
CA ARG A 82 -7.05 -0.59 -14.77
C ARG A 82 -6.26 -1.54 -15.65
N GLU A 83 -5.59 -0.96 -16.66
CA GLU A 83 -4.59 -1.69 -17.42
C GLU A 83 -3.30 -1.88 -16.60
N PRO A 84 -2.61 -3.02 -16.69
CA PRO A 84 -1.36 -3.27 -15.96
C PRO A 84 -0.32 -2.17 -16.12
N GLY A 85 -0.21 -1.57 -17.31
CA GLY A 85 0.74 -0.50 -17.61
C GLY A 85 0.44 0.85 -16.91
N GLU A 86 -0.75 1.00 -16.30
CA GLU A 86 -1.08 2.18 -15.49
C GLU A 86 -0.52 2.10 -14.07
N LEU A 87 -0.14 0.90 -13.61
CA LEU A 87 0.47 0.70 -12.31
C LEU A 87 1.97 0.97 -12.42
N VAL A 88 2.38 2.13 -11.95
CA VAL A 88 3.73 2.68 -12.18
C VAL A 88 4.65 2.55 -10.97
N ASP A 89 4.11 2.23 -9.81
CA ASP A 89 4.84 2.17 -8.53
C ASP A 89 4.47 0.91 -7.75
N LEU A 90 5.47 0.29 -7.19
CA LEU A 90 5.37 -0.83 -6.25
C LEU A 90 6.14 -0.48 -4.98
N LEU A 91 5.47 -0.52 -3.85
CA LEU A 91 6.08 -0.40 -2.53
C LEU A 91 5.93 -1.71 -1.75
N VAL A 92 7.03 -2.34 -1.44
CA VAL A 92 7.11 -3.45 -0.49
C VAL A 92 7.35 -2.87 0.89
N THR A 93 6.58 -3.31 1.88
CA THR A 93 6.75 -2.90 3.27
C THR A 93 6.74 -4.09 4.21
N ARG A 94 7.78 -4.19 5.03
CA ARG A 94 7.86 -5.11 6.17
C ARG A 94 7.57 -4.34 7.45
N TYR A 95 6.65 -4.85 8.26
CA TYR A 95 6.32 -4.34 9.60
C TYR A 95 6.80 -5.35 10.64
N PRO A 96 7.98 -5.19 11.23
CA PRO A 96 8.35 -5.94 12.44
C PRO A 96 7.34 -5.69 13.56
N ALA A 97 7.27 -6.58 14.54
CA ALA A 97 6.44 -6.36 15.72
C ALA A 97 6.71 -4.98 16.36
N GLY A 98 5.66 -4.25 16.67
CA GLY A 98 5.73 -2.86 17.16
C GLY A 98 5.86 -1.80 16.07
N ALA A 99 5.98 -2.16 14.79
CA ALA A 99 5.94 -1.21 13.69
C ALA A 99 4.50 -0.89 13.27
N GLY A 100 4.28 0.32 12.79
CA GLY A 100 3.01 0.78 12.26
C GLY A 100 3.23 1.95 11.31
N ILE A 101 2.14 2.58 10.87
CA ILE A 101 2.21 3.82 10.10
C ILE A 101 1.17 4.81 10.63
N GLY A 102 1.60 6.04 10.87
CA GLY A 102 0.75 7.12 11.37
C GLY A 102 -0.33 7.55 10.38
N TRP A 103 -1.22 8.45 10.80
CA TRP A 103 -2.28 8.99 9.96
C TRP A 103 -1.71 9.74 8.76
N HIS A 104 -2.01 9.26 7.55
CA HIS A 104 -1.56 9.85 6.31
C HIS A 104 -2.54 9.59 5.16
N ARG A 105 -2.32 10.24 4.05
CA ARG A 105 -2.78 9.86 2.71
C ARG A 105 -1.55 9.55 1.89
N ASP A 106 -1.67 8.64 0.92
CA ASP A 106 -0.58 8.40 -0.01
C ASP A 106 -0.20 9.68 -0.75
N ALA A 107 1.05 9.72 -1.22
CA ALA A 107 1.61 10.91 -1.86
C ALA A 107 0.74 11.39 -3.04
N PRO A 108 0.60 12.72 -3.23
CA PRO A 108 -0.39 13.30 -4.14
C PRO A 108 -0.16 13.00 -5.63
N GLN A 109 1.06 12.61 -6.01
CA GLN A 109 1.40 12.23 -7.37
C GLN A 109 0.79 10.89 -7.79
N PHE A 110 0.37 10.05 -6.82
CA PHE A 110 -0.28 8.78 -7.10
C PHE A 110 -1.79 8.92 -7.17
N GLY A 111 -2.39 8.17 -8.08
CA GLY A 111 -3.82 7.99 -8.23
C GLY A 111 -4.36 6.90 -7.30
N ASP A 112 -5.03 5.90 -7.87
CA ASP A 112 -5.59 4.78 -7.12
C ASP A 112 -4.48 3.89 -6.55
N VAL A 113 -4.80 3.19 -5.47
CA VAL A 113 -3.87 2.35 -4.71
C VAL A 113 -4.49 1.00 -4.48
N SER A 114 -3.79 -0.07 -4.84
CA SER A 114 -4.13 -1.44 -4.45
C SER A 114 -3.08 -1.98 -3.47
N GLY A 115 -3.52 -2.58 -2.38
CA GLY A 115 -2.64 -3.17 -1.38
C GLY A 115 -2.95 -4.64 -1.11
N ILE A 116 -1.91 -5.46 -1.01
CA ILE A 116 -1.97 -6.86 -0.59
C ILE A 116 -1.44 -6.97 0.83
N SER A 117 -2.18 -7.64 1.72
CA SER A 117 -1.79 -7.90 3.10
C SER A 117 -1.32 -9.34 3.25
N LEU A 118 -0.15 -9.55 3.87
CA LEU A 118 0.50 -10.85 3.95
C LEU A 118 0.91 -11.17 5.39
N LEU A 119 0.98 -12.47 5.69
CA LEU A 119 1.51 -13.12 6.88
C LEU A 119 0.61 -12.97 8.11
N THR A 120 0.27 -11.77 8.53
CA THR A 120 -0.48 -11.51 9.77
C THR A 120 -1.55 -10.44 9.54
N ALA A 121 -2.74 -10.67 10.12
CA ALA A 121 -3.81 -9.68 10.10
C ALA A 121 -3.42 -8.39 10.82
N CYS A 122 -3.93 -7.26 10.34
CA CYS A 122 -3.80 -5.98 11.02
C CYS A 122 -5.08 -5.15 10.90
N ARG A 123 -5.24 -4.18 11.79
CA ARG A 123 -6.31 -3.20 11.67
C ARG A 123 -5.84 -2.03 10.82
N MET A 124 -6.63 -1.66 9.83
CA MET A 124 -6.47 -0.43 9.08
C MET A 124 -7.60 0.52 9.46
N ARG A 125 -7.22 1.66 10.01
CA ARG A 125 -8.16 2.68 10.47
C ARG A 125 -8.22 3.83 9.48
N PHE A 126 -9.38 4.40 9.36
CA PHE A 126 -9.67 5.53 8.48
C PHE A 126 -10.24 6.69 9.27
N ARG A 127 -9.92 7.91 8.84
CA ARG A 127 -10.58 9.12 9.34
C ARG A 127 -10.66 10.19 8.26
N ARG A 128 -11.74 10.98 8.30
CA ARG A 128 -11.84 12.22 7.53
C ARG A 128 -12.51 13.31 8.39
N GLY A 129 -12.34 14.57 8.01
CA GLY A 129 -12.88 15.71 8.74
C GLY A 129 -11.79 16.52 9.43
N ARG A 130 -12.07 17.02 10.64
CA ARG A 130 -11.21 17.90 11.42
C ARG A 130 -11.15 17.48 12.89
N PRO A 131 -10.16 17.93 13.65
CA PRO A 131 -10.07 17.66 15.08
C PRO A 131 -11.40 17.92 15.81
N ARG A 132 -11.80 16.96 16.69
CA ARG A 132 -13.07 16.93 17.44
C ARG A 132 -14.32 16.61 16.62
N ALA A 133 -14.22 16.45 15.29
CA ALA A 133 -15.31 16.08 14.40
C ALA A 133 -14.82 15.07 13.34
N TRP A 134 -14.09 14.04 13.77
CA TRP A 134 -13.65 12.97 12.92
C TRP A 134 -14.77 11.98 12.62
N GLU A 135 -15.04 11.76 11.36
CA GLU A 135 -15.69 10.55 10.90
C GLU A 135 -14.63 9.45 10.83
N THR A 136 -14.93 8.27 11.36
CA THR A 136 -13.97 7.17 11.46
C THR A 136 -14.56 5.88 10.92
N ALA A 137 -13.70 5.04 10.35
CA ALA A 137 -14.01 3.66 9.97
C ALA A 137 -12.80 2.77 10.26
N GLU A 138 -13.03 1.47 10.33
CA GLU A 138 -11.97 0.48 10.55
C GLU A 138 -12.24 -0.77 9.72
N LEU A 139 -11.17 -1.38 9.21
CA LEU A 139 -11.18 -2.62 8.46
C LEU A 139 -10.06 -3.52 8.98
N THR A 140 -10.35 -4.79 9.23
CA THR A 140 -9.32 -5.80 9.44
C THR A 140 -8.84 -6.31 8.09
N LEU A 141 -7.55 -6.11 7.82
CA LEU A 141 -6.87 -6.70 6.68
C LEU A 141 -6.37 -8.08 7.09
N GLU A 142 -7.05 -9.12 6.64
CA GLU A 142 -6.63 -10.50 6.84
C GLU A 142 -5.41 -10.84 5.98
N PRO A 143 -4.60 -11.85 6.34
CA PRO A 143 -3.58 -12.38 5.45
C PRO A 143 -4.18 -12.80 4.11
N ARG A 144 -3.44 -12.61 3.02
CA ARG A 144 -3.88 -12.94 1.65
C ARG A 144 -5.07 -12.12 1.16
N SER A 145 -5.40 -11.02 1.82
CA SER A 145 -6.43 -10.10 1.36
C SER A 145 -5.86 -8.97 0.51
N ALA A 146 -6.72 -8.40 -0.33
CA ALA A 146 -6.45 -7.17 -1.07
C ALA A 146 -7.41 -6.06 -0.66
N TYR A 147 -6.99 -4.82 -0.85
CA TYR A 147 -7.86 -3.65 -0.79
C TYR A 147 -7.53 -2.68 -1.92
N VAL A 148 -8.51 -1.90 -2.33
CA VAL A 148 -8.33 -0.79 -3.28
C VAL A 148 -8.79 0.50 -2.62
N LEU A 149 -8.00 1.55 -2.75
CA LEU A 149 -8.37 2.91 -2.38
C LEU A 149 -8.51 3.73 -3.66
N SER A 150 -9.72 4.17 -3.96
CA SER A 150 -10.05 5.05 -5.08
C SER A 150 -10.97 6.18 -4.61
N GLY A 151 -11.25 7.16 -5.46
CA GLY A 151 -12.23 8.21 -5.18
C GLY A 151 -12.06 8.87 -3.80
N PRO A 152 -13.16 9.00 -3.00
CA PRO A 152 -13.12 9.59 -1.66
C PRO A 152 -12.19 8.85 -0.68
N ALA A 153 -12.15 7.50 -0.70
CA ALA A 153 -11.26 6.73 0.17
C ALA A 153 -9.80 7.12 -0.03
N ARG A 154 -9.42 7.38 -1.28
CA ARG A 154 -8.06 7.80 -1.65
C ARG A 154 -7.77 9.27 -1.38
N THR A 155 -8.74 10.16 -1.61
CA THR A 155 -8.49 11.61 -1.67
C THR A 155 -8.92 12.36 -0.40
N GLN A 156 -9.95 11.89 0.31
CA GLN A 156 -10.54 12.57 1.47
C GLN A 156 -10.18 11.90 2.79
N TRP A 157 -9.98 10.57 2.80
CA TRP A 157 -9.68 9.84 4.02
C TRP A 157 -8.17 9.73 4.26
N GLN A 158 -7.77 9.94 5.52
CA GLN A 158 -6.48 9.47 6.02
C GLN A 158 -6.63 8.03 6.48
N HIS A 159 -5.56 7.26 6.36
CA HIS A 159 -5.50 5.91 6.91
C HIS A 159 -4.28 5.73 7.82
N HIS A 160 -4.35 4.71 8.66
CA HIS A 160 -3.39 4.43 9.73
C HIS A 160 -3.39 2.94 10.04
N ILE A 161 -2.22 2.37 10.26
CA ILE A 161 -2.05 1.02 10.81
C ILE A 161 -1.39 1.16 12.17
N PRO A 162 -2.10 0.83 13.27
CA PRO A 162 -1.50 0.79 14.61
C PRO A 162 -0.29 -0.14 14.65
N PRO A 163 0.60 -0.01 15.65
CA PRO A 163 1.69 -0.95 15.83
C PRO A 163 1.19 -2.41 15.80
N VAL A 164 1.74 -3.21 14.89
CA VAL A 164 1.38 -4.61 14.74
C VAL A 164 2.00 -5.44 15.87
N THR A 165 1.31 -6.49 16.30
CA THR A 165 1.79 -7.36 17.40
C THR A 165 2.74 -8.46 16.92
N LYS A 166 2.63 -8.83 15.64
CA LYS A 166 3.47 -9.82 14.96
C LYS A 166 3.94 -9.25 13.63
N GLU A 167 4.98 -9.86 13.06
CA GLU A 167 5.47 -9.45 11.76
C GLU A 167 4.38 -9.52 10.69
N ARG A 168 4.30 -8.47 9.88
CA ARG A 168 3.38 -8.34 8.75
C ARG A 168 4.15 -7.83 7.53
N TRP A 169 3.76 -8.28 6.34
CA TRP A 169 4.21 -7.72 5.09
C TRP A 169 3.04 -7.12 4.31
N SER A 170 3.34 -6.14 3.48
CA SER A 170 2.39 -5.65 2.48
C SER A 170 3.10 -5.26 1.19
N ILE A 171 2.36 -5.42 0.11
CA ILE A 171 2.72 -4.93 -1.22
C ILE A 171 1.67 -3.90 -1.60
N THR A 172 2.11 -2.76 -2.12
CA THR A 172 1.19 -1.71 -2.57
C THR A 172 1.57 -1.31 -3.99
N PHE A 173 0.61 -1.41 -4.91
CA PHE A 173 0.72 -0.90 -6.27
C PHE A 173 -0.07 0.40 -6.40
N ARG A 174 0.44 1.32 -7.20
CA ARG A 174 -0.16 2.63 -7.39
C ARG A 174 -0.19 3.03 -8.86
N THR A 175 -1.29 3.67 -9.25
CA THR A 175 -1.35 4.36 -10.56
C THR A 175 -0.74 5.75 -10.44
N GLN A 176 -0.30 6.29 -11.57
CA GLN A 176 0.04 7.71 -11.64
C GLN A 176 -1.25 8.54 -11.63
N ARG A 177 -1.25 9.62 -10.87
CA ARG A 177 -2.34 10.60 -10.95
C ARG A 177 -2.22 11.37 -12.26
N HIS A 178 -3.20 11.21 -13.14
CA HIS A 178 -3.33 12.10 -14.28
C HIS A 178 -3.73 13.49 -13.80
N ALA A 179 -3.05 14.55 -14.27
CA ALA A 179 -3.55 15.88 -14.10
C ALA A 179 -4.96 15.93 -14.74
N ALA A 180 -5.95 16.45 -14.01
CA ALA A 180 -7.25 16.69 -14.60
C ALA A 180 -7.00 17.52 -15.90
N ALA A 181 -7.48 17.03 -17.03
CA ALA A 181 -7.46 17.81 -18.26
C ALA A 181 -8.17 19.12 -17.92
N SER A 182 -7.44 20.23 -18.06
CA SER A 182 -8.00 21.56 -17.90
C SER A 182 -9.09 21.72 -18.95
N ALA A 183 -10.35 21.76 -18.51
CA ALA A 183 -11.49 22.07 -19.36
C ALA A 183 -11.53 23.55 -19.66
#